data_3051be2e41e81ed5e96445c2efdb5525
#
_entry.id   3051be2e41e81ed5e96445c2efdb5525
#
_cell.length_a   1.000
_cell.length_b   1.000
_cell.length_c   1.000
_cell.angle_alpha   90.00
_cell.angle_beta   90.00
_cell.angle_gamma   90.00
#
_symmetry.space_group_name_H-M   'P 1'
#
loop_
_entity.id
_entity.type
_entity.pdbx_description
1 polymer ?
#
loop_
_entity_poly.entity_id
_entity_poly.type
_entity_poly.pdbx_seq_one_letter_code
_entity_poly.pdbx_strand_id
1 'polypeptide(L)'
;MTKREKIISCIQEGRGVLGIEFGSTRIKAVLIDENHNPIAAGDHEWENRLENGVWTYRLEEIWEGLQDSYAKLAEDVKNTYQIQLTRLGAIGFSGMMHGYMAFDREEKLLVPFRTWRNTMTEEAAAVLSECFAFNIPQRWSIAHLYQAILKGEEHVEKIDYLSTLAGYIHWKLTEQRVVGIGEASGMFPIDSAAGDYDAEMMQKFDALVADKGFPWKLREILPKVLRAGKMAGTLTKEGARLLDRSGCLQPGVPLCPPEGDAGTGMTATKSVEKRTGNVSAGTSVFAMIVLEKPLSAMHREIDMVTTPAGDPVAMVHCNNCTSDLNAWVGLFAEFAECFDIKADKNTLFSTLYQKAMEGDKDCGGMIACNYYSGEPVTGLEEGRPMFLRRPDSHLGLANFMRSHLYASLATLKIGLDILLKEEDVKIDSITGHGGLFKTKGVGQSILAAAMNAPISVMETAGEGGAWGMALLAAYMLSKKDGQSLGDYLDSRVFAERKSETMEPDLADVAGFETYTKQYQACLAAEKAAVQAF
;
A
#
# COMPACT_ATOMS: atom_id res chain seq x y z
N MET A 1 -0.07 19.93 -34.24
CA MET A 1 -0.61 18.61 -33.82
C MET A 1 -1.62 18.80 -32.71
N THR A 2 -2.80 18.25 -32.85
CA THR A 2 -3.81 18.19 -31.80
C THR A 2 -3.33 17.28 -30.65
N LYS A 3 -3.97 17.35 -29.47
CA LYS A 3 -3.67 16.43 -28.35
C LYS A 3 -3.78 14.95 -28.78
N ARG A 4 -4.85 14.64 -29.57
CA ARG A 4 -5.08 13.28 -30.09
C ARG A 4 -3.96 12.81 -31.02
N GLU A 5 -3.52 13.66 -31.95
CA GLU A 5 -2.40 13.32 -32.87
C GLU A 5 -1.08 13.08 -32.13
N LYS A 6 -0.80 13.82 -31.06
CA LYS A 6 0.38 13.58 -30.20
C LYS A 6 0.32 12.22 -29.53
N ILE A 7 -0.84 11.84 -28.99
CA ILE A 7 -1.03 10.52 -28.35
C ILE A 7 -0.86 9.40 -29.39
N ILE A 8 -1.44 9.56 -30.58
CA ILE A 8 -1.30 8.61 -31.69
C ILE A 8 0.16 8.42 -32.05
N SER A 9 0.94 9.49 -32.23
CA SER A 9 2.38 9.45 -32.49
C SER A 9 3.14 8.74 -31.35
N CYS A 10 2.82 9.07 -30.10
CA CYS A 10 3.40 8.44 -28.91
C CYS A 10 3.22 6.90 -28.93
N ILE A 11 2.01 6.41 -29.23
CA ILE A 11 1.72 4.98 -29.30
C ILE A 11 2.43 4.31 -30.49
N GLN A 12 2.35 4.90 -31.68
CA GLN A 12 2.94 4.34 -32.90
C GLN A 12 4.47 4.25 -32.84
N GLU A 13 5.10 5.23 -32.20
CA GLU A 13 6.56 5.27 -32.02
C GLU A 13 7.04 4.45 -30.80
N GLY A 14 6.12 3.84 -30.05
CA GLY A 14 6.44 3.02 -28.89
C GLY A 14 6.99 3.82 -27.71
N ARG A 15 6.51 5.07 -27.52
CA ARG A 15 6.92 5.95 -26.42
C ARG A 15 5.99 5.88 -25.20
N GLY A 16 4.83 5.23 -25.34
CA GLY A 16 3.91 4.98 -24.23
C GLY A 16 4.53 4.06 -23.17
N VAL A 17 4.28 4.33 -21.90
CA VAL A 17 4.82 3.57 -20.76
C VAL A 17 3.70 2.86 -20.04
N LEU A 18 3.87 1.57 -19.79
CA LEU A 18 2.88 0.68 -19.18
C LEU A 18 3.22 0.39 -17.72
N GLY A 19 2.28 0.62 -16.84
CA GLY A 19 2.31 0.14 -15.45
C GLY A 19 1.18 -0.86 -15.21
N ILE A 20 1.48 -1.97 -14.56
CA ILE A 20 0.49 -2.97 -14.16
C ILE A 20 0.62 -3.25 -12.67
N GLU A 21 -0.51 -3.19 -11.96
CA GLU A 21 -0.60 -3.44 -10.53
C GLU A 21 -1.50 -4.64 -10.24
N PHE A 22 -0.99 -5.57 -9.44
CA PHE A 22 -1.73 -6.69 -8.88
C PHE A 22 -2.26 -6.31 -7.48
N GLY A 23 -3.38 -5.61 -7.44
CA GLY A 23 -4.08 -5.30 -6.20
C GLY A 23 -4.86 -6.50 -5.65
N SER A 24 -5.31 -6.45 -4.40
CA SER A 24 -5.97 -7.58 -3.72
C SER A 24 -7.30 -8.03 -4.36
N THR A 25 -7.99 -7.15 -5.06
CA THR A 25 -9.31 -7.43 -5.68
C THR A 25 -9.35 -7.13 -7.16
N ARG A 26 -8.28 -6.53 -7.70
CA ARG A 26 -8.22 -6.11 -9.10
C ARG A 26 -6.79 -6.05 -9.59
N ILE A 27 -6.55 -6.53 -10.79
CA ILE A 27 -5.33 -6.27 -11.56
C ILE A 27 -5.64 -5.10 -12.49
N LYS A 28 -4.85 -4.02 -12.44
CA LYS A 28 -5.05 -2.82 -13.25
C LYS A 28 -3.84 -2.53 -14.11
N ALA A 29 -4.06 -2.32 -15.41
CA ALA A 29 -3.06 -1.88 -16.36
C ALA A 29 -3.35 -0.43 -16.78
N VAL A 30 -2.33 0.42 -16.82
CA VAL A 30 -2.44 1.83 -17.23
C VAL A 30 -1.31 2.16 -18.19
N LEU A 31 -1.66 2.70 -19.35
CA LEU A 31 -0.72 3.25 -20.33
C LEU A 31 -0.68 4.76 -20.18
N ILE A 32 0.53 5.33 -20.06
CA ILE A 32 0.72 6.79 -19.96
C ILE A 32 1.46 7.33 -21.19
N ASP A 33 1.19 8.60 -21.52
CA ASP A 33 1.94 9.36 -22.53
C ASP A 33 3.24 9.97 -21.94
N GLU A 34 3.98 10.70 -22.76
CA GLU A 34 5.21 11.41 -22.39
C GLU A 34 5.01 12.53 -21.37
N ASN A 35 3.77 12.98 -21.18
CA ASN A 35 3.37 13.96 -20.16
C ASN A 35 2.81 13.27 -18.91
N HIS A 36 2.99 11.95 -18.79
CA HIS A 36 2.53 11.14 -17.66
C HIS A 36 1.01 11.10 -17.49
N ASN A 37 0.24 11.42 -18.53
CA ASN A 37 -1.21 11.31 -18.50
C ASN A 37 -1.65 9.90 -18.87
N PRO A 38 -2.60 9.30 -18.13
CA PRO A 38 -3.25 8.07 -18.55
C PRO A 38 -3.94 8.27 -19.90
N ILE A 39 -3.67 7.37 -20.84
CA ILE A 39 -4.22 7.40 -22.20
C ILE A 39 -5.00 6.15 -22.57
N ALA A 40 -4.80 5.06 -21.85
CA ALA A 40 -5.62 3.86 -21.92
C ALA A 40 -5.51 3.06 -20.63
N ALA A 41 -6.52 2.25 -20.34
CA ALA A 41 -6.54 1.38 -19.17
C ALA A 41 -7.23 0.05 -19.48
N GLY A 42 -6.92 -0.95 -18.65
CA GLY A 42 -7.61 -2.24 -18.63
C GLY A 42 -7.54 -2.82 -17.22
N ASP A 43 -8.52 -3.63 -16.86
CA ASP A 43 -8.56 -4.23 -15.54
C ASP A 43 -9.19 -5.62 -15.56
N HIS A 44 -8.87 -6.39 -14.52
CA HIS A 44 -9.41 -7.71 -14.25
C HIS A 44 -9.76 -7.83 -12.78
N GLU A 45 -11.00 -8.20 -12.47
CA GLU A 45 -11.43 -8.46 -11.10
C GLU A 45 -11.07 -9.89 -10.72
N TRP A 46 -10.48 -10.06 -9.55
CA TRP A 46 -10.14 -11.35 -8.96
C TRP A 46 -10.29 -11.32 -7.44
N GLU A 47 -10.14 -12.45 -6.78
CA GLU A 47 -10.27 -12.51 -5.32
C GLU A 47 -9.22 -13.43 -4.68
N ASN A 48 -8.82 -13.07 -3.48
CA ASN A 48 -7.98 -13.88 -2.62
C ASN A 48 -8.82 -15.01 -2.00
N ARG A 49 -8.38 -16.26 -2.13
CA ARG A 49 -9.10 -17.44 -1.67
C ARG A 49 -8.45 -18.08 -0.46
N LEU A 50 -9.27 -18.58 0.44
CA LEU A 50 -8.81 -19.41 1.56
C LEU A 50 -8.86 -20.88 1.15
N GLU A 51 -7.69 -21.47 0.86
CA GLU A 51 -7.57 -22.88 0.49
C GLU A 51 -6.74 -23.63 1.54
N ASN A 52 -7.30 -24.65 2.18
CA ASN A 52 -6.65 -25.44 3.23
C ASN A 52 -6.02 -24.58 4.35
N GLY A 53 -6.66 -23.49 4.75
CA GLY A 53 -6.18 -22.57 5.78
C GLY A 53 -5.12 -21.56 5.29
N VAL A 54 -4.86 -21.49 3.99
CA VAL A 54 -3.91 -20.53 3.39
C VAL A 54 -4.64 -19.57 2.46
N TRP A 55 -4.50 -18.27 2.69
CA TRP A 55 -4.93 -17.23 1.75
C TRP A 55 -3.98 -17.18 0.56
N THR A 56 -4.51 -17.46 -0.64
CA THR A 56 -3.73 -17.66 -1.85
C THR A 56 -4.39 -17.13 -3.12
N TYR A 57 -3.60 -16.99 -4.18
CA TYR A 57 -4.01 -16.91 -5.58
C TYR A 57 -3.31 -18.04 -6.34
N ARG A 58 -4.00 -18.69 -7.27
CA ARG A 58 -3.40 -19.73 -8.11
C ARG A 58 -2.58 -19.09 -9.22
N LEU A 59 -1.49 -19.74 -9.63
CA LEU A 59 -0.62 -19.22 -10.69
C LEU A 59 -1.37 -19.00 -12.01
N GLU A 60 -2.30 -19.88 -12.34
CA GLU A 60 -3.14 -19.78 -13.54
C GLU A 60 -4.00 -18.51 -13.51
N GLU A 61 -4.59 -18.19 -12.38
CA GLU A 61 -5.42 -16.99 -12.19
C GLU A 61 -4.60 -15.70 -12.28
N ILE A 62 -3.37 -15.72 -11.75
CA ILE A 62 -2.41 -14.62 -11.87
C ILE A 62 -2.13 -14.31 -13.35
N TRP A 63 -1.82 -15.34 -14.14
CA TRP A 63 -1.53 -15.17 -15.57
C TRP A 63 -2.77 -14.79 -16.37
N GLU A 64 -3.90 -15.41 -16.11
CA GLU A 64 -5.18 -15.09 -16.76
C GLU A 64 -5.56 -13.63 -16.52
N GLY A 65 -5.49 -13.17 -15.28
CA GLY A 65 -5.82 -11.80 -14.92
C GLY A 65 -4.83 -10.77 -15.51
N LEU A 66 -3.53 -11.06 -15.55
CA LEU A 66 -2.55 -10.23 -16.22
C LEU A 66 -2.85 -10.08 -17.72
N GLN A 67 -3.11 -11.20 -18.39
CA GLN A 67 -3.39 -11.24 -19.82
C GLN A 67 -4.70 -10.56 -20.18
N ASP A 68 -5.75 -10.72 -19.37
CA ASP A 68 -7.04 -10.07 -19.56
C ASP A 68 -6.93 -8.55 -19.36
N SER A 69 -6.26 -8.09 -18.30
CA SER A 69 -6.05 -6.66 -18.04
C SER A 69 -5.24 -5.99 -19.17
N TYR A 70 -4.20 -6.64 -19.67
CA TYR A 70 -3.43 -6.16 -20.81
C TYR A 70 -4.26 -6.15 -22.12
N ALA A 71 -5.02 -7.21 -22.40
CA ALA A 71 -5.86 -7.32 -23.58
C ALA A 71 -6.93 -6.20 -23.62
N LYS A 72 -7.59 -5.93 -22.49
CA LYS A 72 -8.55 -4.82 -22.35
C LYS A 72 -7.90 -3.46 -22.58
N LEU A 73 -6.70 -3.23 -22.04
CA LEU A 73 -5.93 -2.01 -22.32
C LEU A 73 -5.60 -1.89 -23.81
N ALA A 74 -5.14 -2.95 -24.47
CA ALA A 74 -4.84 -2.95 -25.90
C ALA A 74 -6.10 -2.71 -26.75
N GLU A 75 -7.24 -3.24 -26.31
CA GLU A 75 -8.55 -2.98 -26.93
C GLU A 75 -8.99 -1.53 -26.73
N ASP A 76 -8.81 -0.93 -25.55
CA ASP A 76 -9.08 0.48 -25.30
C ASP A 76 -8.23 1.39 -26.20
N VAL A 77 -6.93 1.09 -26.37
CA VAL A 77 -6.07 1.78 -27.33
C VAL A 77 -6.63 1.70 -28.75
N LYS A 78 -7.04 0.49 -29.18
CA LYS A 78 -7.59 0.27 -30.52
C LYS A 78 -8.92 1.02 -30.72
N ASN A 79 -9.82 0.96 -29.74
CA ASN A 79 -11.14 1.59 -29.83
C ASN A 79 -11.03 3.12 -29.78
N THR A 80 -10.16 3.67 -28.92
CA THR A 80 -10.00 5.10 -28.72
C THR A 80 -9.19 5.76 -29.84
N TYR A 81 -8.07 5.15 -30.25
CA TYR A 81 -7.10 5.75 -31.17
C TYR A 81 -7.06 5.13 -32.55
N GLN A 82 -7.73 3.99 -32.78
CA GLN A 82 -7.73 3.21 -34.02
C GLN A 82 -6.32 2.70 -34.39
N ILE A 83 -5.53 2.33 -33.37
CA ILE A 83 -4.17 1.84 -33.49
C ILE A 83 -4.03 0.52 -32.74
N GLN A 84 -3.27 -0.41 -33.29
CA GLN A 84 -2.87 -1.61 -32.60
C GLN A 84 -1.63 -1.32 -31.73
N LEU A 85 -1.67 -1.69 -30.45
CA LEU A 85 -0.54 -1.56 -29.54
C LEU A 85 0.48 -2.67 -29.83
N THR A 86 1.62 -2.30 -30.43
CA THR A 86 2.68 -3.26 -30.81
C THR A 86 4.01 -2.96 -30.16
N ARG A 87 4.20 -1.74 -29.62
CA ARG A 87 5.44 -1.27 -29.00
C ARG A 87 5.13 -0.46 -27.76
N LEU A 88 6.05 -0.54 -26.80
CA LEU A 88 6.03 0.23 -25.56
C LEU A 88 7.43 0.81 -25.31
N GLY A 89 7.48 1.96 -24.64
CA GLY A 89 8.74 2.58 -24.21
C GLY A 89 9.36 1.87 -23.02
N ALA A 90 8.53 1.54 -22.01
CA ALA A 90 8.91 0.73 -20.86
C ALA A 90 7.69 0.05 -20.24
N ILE A 91 7.95 -0.95 -19.39
CA ILE A 91 6.94 -1.65 -18.59
C ILE A 91 7.41 -1.68 -17.13
N GLY A 92 6.46 -1.57 -16.20
CA GLY A 92 6.67 -1.84 -14.78
C GLY A 92 5.54 -2.69 -14.19
N PHE A 93 5.91 -3.54 -13.23
CA PHE A 93 4.97 -4.39 -12.50
C PHE A 93 4.99 -4.04 -11.01
N SER A 94 3.82 -3.88 -10.45
CA SER A 94 3.60 -3.72 -9.02
C SER A 94 2.66 -4.80 -8.52
N GLY A 95 2.78 -5.15 -7.26
CA GLY A 95 1.88 -6.10 -6.62
C GLY A 95 1.72 -5.82 -5.14
N MET A 96 0.76 -6.50 -4.55
CA MET A 96 0.63 -6.56 -3.10
C MET A 96 1.98 -6.91 -2.50
N MET A 97 2.50 -6.05 -1.62
CA MET A 97 3.76 -6.31 -0.92
C MET A 97 3.70 -7.59 -0.11
N HIS A 98 4.88 -8.07 0.26
CA HIS A 98 5.05 -9.23 1.14
C HIS A 98 4.68 -10.56 0.46
N GLY A 99 4.37 -11.56 1.29
CA GLY A 99 4.00 -12.89 0.83
C GLY A 99 5.21 -13.80 0.59
N TYR A 100 4.90 -15.05 0.25
CA TYR A 100 5.90 -16.10 0.19
C TYR A 100 5.65 -16.99 -1.02
N MET A 101 6.52 -16.90 -2.02
CA MET A 101 6.56 -17.76 -3.19
C MET A 101 7.92 -18.45 -3.23
N ALA A 102 7.96 -19.74 -2.93
CA ALA A 102 9.18 -20.56 -2.88
C ALA A 102 9.25 -21.47 -4.10
N PHE A 103 10.35 -21.42 -4.82
CA PHE A 103 10.59 -22.18 -6.04
C PHE A 103 11.78 -23.12 -5.91
N ASP A 104 11.73 -24.29 -6.56
CA ASP A 104 12.85 -25.19 -6.72
C ASP A 104 13.72 -24.82 -7.93
N ARG A 105 14.76 -25.65 -8.18
CA ARG A 105 15.68 -25.48 -9.32
C ARG A 105 15.02 -25.66 -10.67
N GLU A 106 13.93 -26.41 -10.75
CA GLU A 106 13.09 -26.62 -11.91
C GLU A 106 12.05 -25.50 -12.09
N GLU A 107 12.15 -24.42 -11.29
CA GLU A 107 11.25 -23.26 -11.28
C GLU A 107 9.79 -23.59 -10.92
N LYS A 108 9.57 -24.69 -10.22
CA LYS A 108 8.25 -25.10 -9.75
C LYS A 108 7.95 -24.45 -8.40
N LEU A 109 6.75 -23.91 -8.26
CA LEU A 109 6.25 -23.43 -6.97
C LEU A 109 6.10 -24.61 -6.00
N LEU A 110 6.81 -24.58 -4.88
CA LEU A 110 6.91 -25.67 -3.93
C LEU A 110 5.70 -25.81 -3.00
N VAL A 111 5.10 -24.68 -2.66
CA VAL A 111 3.89 -24.58 -1.81
C VAL A 111 2.95 -23.53 -2.38
N PRO A 112 1.64 -23.54 -2.05
CA PRO A 112 0.74 -22.47 -2.46
C PRO A 112 1.29 -21.09 -2.08
N PHE A 113 1.09 -20.10 -2.95
CA PHE A 113 1.46 -18.72 -2.67
C PHE A 113 0.79 -18.25 -1.38
N ARG A 114 1.58 -17.92 -0.35
CA ARG A 114 1.09 -17.37 0.93
C ARG A 114 1.06 -15.85 0.81
N THR A 115 -0.13 -15.26 0.74
CA THR A 115 -0.30 -13.81 0.58
C THR A 115 -0.12 -13.06 1.90
N TRP A 116 -0.09 -11.73 1.86
CA TRP A 116 0.00 -10.84 3.02
C TRP A 116 -1.10 -11.07 4.08
N ARG A 117 -2.23 -11.69 3.70
CA ARG A 117 -3.36 -11.97 4.62
C ARG A 117 -3.10 -13.12 5.59
N ASN A 118 -2.03 -13.89 5.38
CA ASN A 118 -1.72 -15.02 6.24
C ASN A 118 -1.03 -14.54 7.52
N THR A 119 -1.60 -14.89 8.67
CA THR A 119 -1.11 -14.53 10.01
C THR A 119 -0.60 -15.74 10.78
N MET A 120 -0.20 -16.81 10.08
CA MET A 120 0.24 -18.09 10.66
C MET A 120 1.69 -18.09 11.16
N THR A 121 2.36 -16.96 11.21
CA THR A 121 3.82 -16.80 11.41
C THR A 121 4.17 -16.02 12.68
N GLU A 122 3.27 -16.00 13.66
CA GLU A 122 3.45 -15.23 14.89
C GLU A 122 4.72 -15.60 15.66
N GLU A 123 4.97 -16.92 15.84
CA GLU A 123 6.14 -17.43 16.53
C GLU A 123 7.44 -17.01 15.80
N ALA A 124 7.48 -17.20 14.50
CA ALA A 124 8.62 -16.80 13.68
C ALA A 124 8.88 -15.30 13.71
N ALA A 125 7.83 -14.50 13.59
CA ALA A 125 7.92 -13.05 13.64
C ALA A 125 8.47 -12.56 14.99
N ALA A 126 8.02 -13.14 16.09
CA ALA A 126 8.49 -12.80 17.44
C ALA A 126 9.98 -13.10 17.63
N VAL A 127 10.40 -14.33 17.25
CA VAL A 127 11.81 -14.76 17.37
C VAL A 127 12.73 -13.91 16.49
N LEU A 128 12.34 -13.66 15.23
CA LEU A 128 13.15 -12.86 14.32
C LEU A 128 13.23 -11.39 14.77
N SER A 129 12.15 -10.82 15.27
CA SER A 129 12.16 -9.44 15.78
C SER A 129 13.12 -9.28 16.95
N GLU A 130 13.14 -10.23 17.87
CA GLU A 130 14.09 -10.24 18.99
C GLU A 130 15.53 -10.43 18.50
N CYS A 131 15.77 -11.42 17.61
CA CYS A 131 17.09 -11.73 17.06
C CYS A 131 17.71 -10.54 16.33
N PHE A 132 16.91 -9.80 15.57
CA PHE A 132 17.37 -8.67 14.76
C PHE A 132 17.32 -7.33 15.51
N ALA A 133 16.61 -7.24 16.64
CA ALA A 133 16.20 -5.98 17.28
C ALA A 133 15.50 -5.05 16.28
N PHE A 134 14.65 -5.64 15.42
CA PHE A 134 13.94 -4.99 14.34
C PHE A 134 12.56 -5.62 14.19
N ASN A 135 11.49 -4.82 14.04
CA ASN A 135 10.13 -5.36 13.91
C ASN A 135 9.98 -6.16 12.61
N ILE A 136 9.70 -7.45 12.73
CA ILE A 136 9.39 -8.35 11.59
C ILE A 136 7.91 -8.68 11.63
N PRO A 137 7.10 -8.06 10.76
CA PRO A 137 5.67 -8.36 10.67
C PRO A 137 5.41 -9.79 10.19
N GLN A 138 4.31 -10.39 10.66
CA GLN A 138 3.92 -11.76 10.31
C GLN A 138 3.80 -12.02 8.80
N ARG A 139 3.42 -10.99 8.03
CA ARG A 139 3.19 -11.08 6.58
C ARG A 139 4.46 -11.08 5.72
N TRP A 140 5.63 -10.80 6.29
CA TRP A 140 6.90 -10.74 5.55
C TRP A 140 7.38 -12.11 5.08
N SER A 141 8.08 -12.13 3.94
CA SER A 141 8.60 -13.38 3.34
C SER A 141 9.50 -14.14 4.30
N ILE A 142 10.36 -13.44 5.05
CA ILE A 142 11.27 -14.06 6.02
C ILE A 142 10.54 -14.69 7.21
N ALA A 143 9.43 -14.10 7.67
CA ALA A 143 8.60 -14.69 8.72
C ALA A 143 7.97 -16.00 8.24
N HIS A 144 7.50 -16.07 7.01
CA HIS A 144 6.97 -17.28 6.40
C HIS A 144 8.05 -18.35 6.22
N LEU A 145 9.24 -17.98 5.77
CA LEU A 145 10.36 -18.91 5.63
C LEU A 145 10.74 -19.51 7.00
N TYR A 146 10.93 -18.65 8.01
CA TYR A 146 11.33 -19.13 9.33
C TYR A 146 10.23 -19.95 10.00
N GLN A 147 8.95 -19.61 9.81
CA GLN A 147 7.84 -20.43 10.31
C GLN A 147 7.80 -21.81 9.63
N ALA A 148 8.09 -21.90 8.34
CA ALA A 148 8.21 -23.16 7.65
C ALA A 148 9.38 -24.02 8.20
N ILE A 149 10.50 -23.38 8.55
CA ILE A 149 11.64 -24.03 9.21
C ILE A 149 11.24 -24.56 10.59
N LEU A 150 10.57 -23.74 11.42
CA LEU A 150 10.12 -24.15 12.76
C LEU A 150 9.16 -25.35 12.70
N LYS A 151 8.29 -25.37 11.70
CA LYS A 151 7.33 -26.47 11.46
C LYS A 151 7.95 -27.70 10.77
N GLY A 152 9.21 -27.64 10.33
CA GLY A 152 9.87 -28.71 9.60
C GLY A 152 9.19 -29.02 8.25
N GLU A 153 8.71 -28.00 7.53
CA GLU A 153 8.07 -28.19 6.22
C GLU A 153 9.12 -28.68 5.20
N GLU A 154 8.85 -29.82 4.55
CA GLU A 154 9.78 -30.52 3.64
C GLU A 154 10.26 -29.71 2.45
N HIS A 155 9.49 -28.70 2.03
CA HIS A 155 9.84 -27.87 0.88
C HIS A 155 11.06 -26.98 1.14
N VAL A 156 11.37 -26.67 2.42
CA VAL A 156 12.43 -25.71 2.79
C VAL A 156 13.80 -26.12 2.25
N GLU A 157 14.13 -27.43 2.30
CA GLU A 157 15.40 -27.95 1.79
C GLU A 157 15.54 -27.83 0.26
N LYS A 158 14.41 -27.71 -0.46
CA LYS A 158 14.36 -27.67 -1.93
C LYS A 158 14.36 -26.25 -2.50
N ILE A 159 14.33 -25.23 -1.64
CA ILE A 159 14.25 -23.83 -2.09
C ILE A 159 15.53 -23.46 -2.86
N ASP A 160 15.34 -22.98 -4.06
CA ASP A 160 16.37 -22.35 -4.90
C ASP A 160 16.15 -20.84 -5.04
N TYR A 161 14.88 -20.41 -4.94
CA TYR A 161 14.52 -19.01 -5.10
C TYR A 161 13.25 -18.64 -4.32
N LEU A 162 13.30 -17.51 -3.62
CA LEU A 162 12.15 -16.86 -3.00
C LEU A 162 11.77 -15.62 -3.79
N SER A 163 10.49 -15.39 -3.96
CA SER A 163 9.98 -14.21 -4.65
C SER A 163 8.70 -13.68 -4.02
N THR A 164 8.34 -12.48 -4.43
CA THR A 164 7.01 -11.87 -4.26
C THR A 164 6.23 -12.00 -5.56
N LEU A 165 4.96 -11.60 -5.55
CA LEU A 165 4.12 -11.66 -6.75
C LEU A 165 4.69 -10.80 -7.90
N ALA A 166 5.04 -9.53 -7.62
CA ALA A 166 5.59 -8.63 -8.63
C ALA A 166 6.94 -9.13 -9.15
N GLY A 167 7.81 -9.64 -8.25
CA GLY A 167 9.08 -10.25 -8.60
C GLY A 167 8.94 -11.50 -9.47
N TYR A 168 7.97 -12.37 -9.17
CA TYR A 168 7.66 -13.57 -9.96
C TYR A 168 7.23 -13.23 -11.40
N ILE A 169 6.30 -12.29 -11.56
CA ILE A 169 5.85 -11.84 -12.88
C ILE A 169 7.02 -11.25 -13.68
N HIS A 170 7.78 -10.35 -13.06
CA HIS A 170 8.96 -9.75 -13.68
C HIS A 170 9.97 -10.81 -14.15
N TRP A 171 10.30 -11.75 -13.26
CA TRP A 171 11.23 -12.85 -13.58
C TRP A 171 10.76 -13.66 -14.79
N LYS A 172 9.50 -14.07 -14.83
CA LYS A 172 8.97 -14.88 -15.94
C LYS A 172 8.92 -14.13 -17.28
N LEU A 173 8.83 -12.80 -17.26
CA LEU A 173 8.81 -11.98 -18.46
C LEU A 173 10.20 -11.55 -18.95
N THR A 174 11.20 -11.53 -18.06
CA THR A 174 12.55 -11.01 -18.34
C THR A 174 13.69 -12.00 -18.12
N GLU A 175 13.42 -13.13 -17.46
CA GLU A 175 14.42 -14.09 -16.96
C GLU A 175 15.36 -13.49 -15.89
N GLN A 176 15.04 -12.31 -15.32
CA GLN A 176 15.84 -11.65 -14.31
C GLN A 176 15.19 -11.79 -12.92
N ARG A 177 15.92 -12.41 -11.96
CA ARG A 177 15.52 -12.60 -10.56
C ARG A 177 15.86 -11.35 -9.74
N VAL A 178 15.10 -10.29 -9.94
CA VAL A 178 15.31 -8.98 -9.28
C VAL A 178 14.01 -8.43 -8.71
N VAL A 179 14.12 -7.57 -7.71
CA VAL A 179 13.00 -6.77 -7.15
C VAL A 179 13.46 -5.34 -6.89
N GLY A 180 12.53 -4.42 -6.84
CA GLY A 180 12.77 -3.07 -6.36
C GLY A 180 13.06 -3.05 -4.87
N ILE A 181 13.79 -2.03 -4.42
CA ILE A 181 14.20 -1.93 -3.00
C ILE A 181 12.98 -1.74 -2.08
N GLY A 182 11.92 -1.07 -2.54
CA GLY A 182 10.68 -0.95 -1.80
C GLY A 182 10.01 -2.29 -1.58
N GLU A 183 9.92 -3.11 -2.62
CA GLU A 183 9.39 -4.48 -2.53
C GLU A 183 10.28 -5.39 -1.67
N ALA A 184 11.61 -5.31 -1.85
CA ALA A 184 12.59 -6.07 -1.07
C ALA A 184 12.46 -5.81 0.44
N SER A 185 12.13 -4.56 0.83
CA SER A 185 11.95 -4.17 2.23
C SER A 185 10.79 -4.88 2.92
N GLY A 186 9.85 -5.44 2.16
CA GLY A 186 8.77 -6.31 2.67
C GLY A 186 9.13 -7.79 2.69
N MET A 187 10.31 -8.17 2.19
CA MET A 187 10.82 -9.54 2.24
C MET A 187 11.76 -9.73 3.42
N PHE A 188 12.70 -8.79 3.59
CA PHE A 188 13.74 -8.79 4.61
C PHE A 188 14.22 -7.35 4.89
N PRO A 189 14.74 -7.03 6.10
CA PRO A 189 15.25 -5.69 6.41
C PRO A 189 16.29 -5.18 5.41
N ILE A 190 16.21 -3.88 5.10
CA ILE A 190 17.08 -3.19 4.15
C ILE A 190 18.07 -2.28 4.88
N ASP A 191 19.34 -2.35 4.51
CA ASP A 191 20.30 -1.27 4.74
C ASP A 191 20.13 -0.20 3.64
N SER A 192 19.48 0.91 3.99
CA SER A 192 19.24 2.03 3.06
C SER A 192 20.53 2.65 2.51
N ALA A 193 21.63 2.63 3.25
CA ALA A 193 22.91 3.16 2.80
C ALA A 193 23.54 2.24 1.75
N ALA A 194 23.58 0.94 2.02
CA ALA A 194 24.07 -0.06 1.08
C ALA A 194 23.14 -0.20 -0.14
N GLY A 195 21.83 -0.01 0.06
CA GLY A 195 20.79 -0.22 -0.96
C GLY A 195 20.58 -1.70 -1.29
N ASP A 196 20.74 -2.55 -0.30
CA ASP A 196 20.56 -4.00 -0.35
C ASP A 196 20.03 -4.49 1.01
N TYR A 197 19.77 -5.77 1.13
CA TYR A 197 19.40 -6.40 2.40
C TYR A 197 20.47 -6.17 3.47
N ASP A 198 20.04 -6.02 4.73
CA ASP A 198 20.94 -5.84 5.86
C ASP A 198 21.84 -7.07 6.07
N ALA A 199 23.13 -6.89 5.85
CA ALA A 199 24.11 -7.98 5.86
C ALA A 199 24.31 -8.58 7.27
N GLU A 200 24.21 -7.77 8.32
CA GLU A 200 24.34 -8.24 9.70
C GLU A 200 23.13 -9.09 10.09
N MET A 201 21.93 -8.66 9.76
CA MET A 201 20.72 -9.43 10.03
C MET A 201 20.66 -10.72 9.21
N MET A 202 21.16 -10.72 7.95
CA MET A 202 21.32 -11.96 7.18
C MET A 202 22.28 -12.95 7.83
N GLN A 203 23.40 -12.48 8.35
CA GLN A 203 24.34 -13.33 9.09
C GLN A 203 23.71 -13.90 10.37
N LYS A 204 22.94 -13.09 11.11
CA LYS A 204 22.18 -13.55 12.28
C LYS A 204 21.16 -14.63 11.90
N PHE A 205 20.44 -14.46 10.79
CA PHE A 205 19.52 -15.49 10.30
C PHE A 205 20.23 -16.78 9.91
N ASP A 206 21.31 -16.70 9.12
CA ASP A 206 22.09 -17.87 8.72
C ASP A 206 22.67 -18.62 9.94
N ALA A 207 23.09 -17.89 10.98
CA ALA A 207 23.54 -18.47 12.23
C ALA A 207 22.38 -19.14 13.01
N LEU A 208 21.20 -18.53 13.03
CA LEU A 208 20.01 -19.05 13.70
C LEU A 208 19.55 -20.41 13.14
N VAL A 209 19.77 -20.65 11.84
CA VAL A 209 19.35 -21.89 11.16
C VAL A 209 20.51 -22.84 10.84
N ALA A 210 21.72 -22.55 11.33
CA ALA A 210 22.93 -23.29 10.97
C ALA A 210 22.87 -24.79 11.33
N ASP A 211 22.19 -25.14 12.43
CA ASP A 211 21.99 -26.52 12.89
C ASP A 211 21.11 -27.37 11.95
N LYS A 212 20.33 -26.75 11.10
CA LYS A 212 19.45 -27.41 10.12
C LYS A 212 20.19 -27.96 8.91
N GLY A 213 21.37 -27.40 8.58
CA GLY A 213 22.23 -27.89 7.49
C GLY A 213 21.61 -27.70 6.09
N PHE A 214 20.84 -26.65 5.87
CA PHE A 214 20.25 -26.36 4.55
C PHE A 214 21.31 -26.17 3.47
N PRO A 215 21.04 -26.61 2.22
CA PRO A 215 21.98 -26.51 1.09
C PRO A 215 22.16 -25.07 0.56
N TRP A 216 21.45 -24.10 1.11
CA TRP A 216 21.44 -22.69 0.69
C TRP A 216 21.78 -21.76 1.86
N LYS A 217 22.19 -20.55 1.52
CA LYS A 217 22.27 -19.39 2.40
C LYS A 217 21.18 -18.40 2.02
N LEU A 218 20.71 -17.60 2.99
CA LEU A 218 19.58 -16.67 2.75
C LEU A 218 19.81 -15.78 1.54
N ARG A 219 21.02 -15.20 1.40
CA ARG A 219 21.36 -14.31 0.27
C ARG A 219 21.26 -14.98 -1.10
N GLU A 220 21.49 -16.29 -1.17
CA GLU A 220 21.50 -17.06 -2.42
C GLU A 220 20.08 -17.28 -2.97
N ILE A 221 19.10 -17.39 -2.07
CA ILE A 221 17.70 -17.65 -2.44
C ILE A 221 16.86 -16.38 -2.58
N LEU A 222 17.35 -15.22 -2.08
CA LEU A 222 16.67 -13.94 -2.24
C LEU A 222 16.96 -13.28 -3.58
N PRO A 223 16.01 -12.49 -4.16
CA PRO A 223 16.24 -11.74 -5.39
C PRO A 223 17.31 -10.67 -5.21
N LYS A 224 17.89 -10.23 -6.33
CA LYS A 224 18.76 -9.05 -6.34
C LYS A 224 17.93 -7.79 -6.16
N VAL A 225 18.39 -6.88 -5.32
CA VAL A 225 17.74 -5.59 -5.04
C VAL A 225 18.19 -4.52 -6.04
N LEU A 226 17.25 -3.75 -6.56
CA LEU A 226 17.53 -2.61 -7.43
C LEU A 226 16.73 -1.38 -6.96
N ARG A 227 17.37 -0.19 -6.98
CA ARG A 227 16.68 1.08 -6.73
C ARG A 227 15.92 1.56 -7.95
N ALA A 228 14.87 2.34 -7.77
CA ALA A 228 14.16 3.02 -8.86
C ALA A 228 15.13 3.77 -9.81
N GLY A 229 14.76 3.82 -11.08
CA GLY A 229 15.59 4.43 -12.13
C GLY A 229 16.72 3.54 -12.65
N LYS A 230 16.84 2.28 -12.19
CA LYS A 230 17.69 1.25 -12.79
C LYS A 230 16.89 0.42 -13.78
N MET A 231 17.55 -0.09 -14.82
CA MET A 231 16.96 -1.06 -15.71
C MET A 231 17.07 -2.47 -15.10
N ALA A 232 15.96 -3.18 -15.08
CA ALA A 232 15.83 -4.50 -14.43
C ALA A 232 15.77 -5.66 -15.44
N GLY A 233 15.97 -5.39 -16.70
CA GLY A 233 15.92 -6.36 -17.80
C GLY A 233 15.09 -5.86 -18.97
N THR A 234 14.87 -6.73 -19.94
CA THR A 234 14.06 -6.46 -21.13
C THR A 234 13.05 -7.58 -21.34
N LEU A 235 11.89 -7.23 -21.89
CA LEU A 235 10.85 -8.20 -22.23
C LEU A 235 11.40 -9.22 -23.24
N THR A 236 11.47 -10.49 -22.85
CA THR A 236 11.92 -11.56 -23.73
C THR A 236 10.89 -11.87 -24.81
N LYS A 237 11.24 -12.66 -25.80
CA LYS A 237 10.29 -13.09 -26.84
C LYS A 237 9.18 -13.95 -26.24
N GLU A 238 9.55 -14.82 -25.34
CA GLU A 238 8.64 -15.68 -24.57
C GLU A 238 7.79 -14.85 -23.63
N GLY A 239 8.39 -13.87 -22.94
CA GLY A 239 7.69 -12.92 -22.06
C GLY A 239 6.65 -12.09 -22.82
N ALA A 240 6.97 -11.62 -24.03
CA ALA A 240 6.02 -10.89 -24.85
C ALA A 240 4.80 -11.73 -25.23
N ARG A 241 5.01 -13.02 -25.58
CA ARG A 241 3.91 -13.96 -25.87
C ARG A 241 3.09 -14.31 -24.63
N LEU A 242 3.76 -14.37 -23.48
CA LEU A 242 3.11 -14.67 -22.22
C LEU A 242 2.25 -13.49 -21.75
N LEU A 243 2.68 -12.24 -21.95
CA LEU A 243 1.91 -11.05 -21.63
C LEU A 243 0.77 -10.81 -22.63
N ASP A 244 1.09 -10.88 -23.92
CA ASP A 244 0.16 -10.59 -25.02
C ASP A 244 -0.18 -11.86 -25.82
N ARG A 245 -1.34 -12.45 -25.53
CA ARG A 245 -1.85 -13.63 -26.26
C ARG A 245 -2.13 -13.37 -27.73
N SER A 246 -2.33 -12.10 -28.13
CA SER A 246 -2.51 -11.76 -29.56
C SER A 246 -1.22 -11.87 -30.36
N GLY A 247 -0.06 -11.85 -29.68
CA GLY A 247 1.26 -11.91 -30.27
C GLY A 247 1.68 -10.62 -31.00
N CYS A 248 0.98 -9.52 -30.77
CA CYS A 248 1.26 -8.23 -31.42
C CYS A 248 2.38 -7.45 -30.74
N LEU A 249 2.54 -7.61 -29.43
CA LEU A 249 3.56 -6.91 -28.65
C LEU A 249 4.96 -7.41 -29.00
N GLN A 250 5.84 -6.48 -29.38
CA GLN A 250 7.22 -6.78 -29.71
C GLN A 250 8.08 -6.97 -28.46
N PRO A 251 9.03 -7.92 -28.46
CA PRO A 251 10.02 -8.08 -27.40
C PRO A 251 11.03 -6.93 -27.38
N GLY A 252 11.88 -6.91 -26.34
CA GLY A 252 12.98 -5.94 -26.21
C GLY A 252 12.57 -4.66 -25.45
N VAL A 253 11.33 -4.55 -24.97
CA VAL A 253 10.88 -3.44 -24.14
C VAL A 253 11.63 -3.46 -22.81
N PRO A 254 12.27 -2.35 -22.38
CA PRO A 254 12.94 -2.28 -21.06
C PRO A 254 11.93 -2.32 -19.91
N LEU A 255 12.31 -2.99 -18.83
CA LEU A 255 11.53 -3.03 -17.59
C LEU A 255 12.29 -2.35 -16.46
N CYS A 256 11.56 -1.56 -15.66
CA CYS A 256 12.06 -1.06 -14.37
C CYS A 256 11.94 -2.13 -13.29
N PRO A 257 12.59 -1.97 -12.13
CA PRO A 257 12.46 -2.91 -11.01
C PRO A 257 10.99 -3.06 -10.59
N PRO A 258 10.50 -4.29 -10.40
CA PRO A 258 9.14 -4.50 -9.90
C PRO A 258 9.02 -4.05 -8.45
N GLU A 259 7.94 -3.37 -8.11
CA GLU A 259 7.76 -2.73 -6.80
C GLU A 259 6.50 -3.22 -6.09
N GLY A 260 6.42 -2.95 -4.79
CA GLY A 260 5.22 -3.14 -4.00
C GLY A 260 4.20 -2.02 -4.18
N ASP A 261 2.95 -2.32 -3.90
CA ASP A 261 1.82 -1.38 -3.96
C ASP A 261 2.03 -0.14 -3.04
N ALA A 262 2.70 -0.31 -1.90
CA ALA A 262 3.07 0.80 -1.02
C ALA A 262 4.01 1.80 -1.72
N GLY A 263 5.09 1.34 -2.32
CA GLY A 263 6.06 2.20 -3.02
C GLY A 263 5.47 2.89 -4.25
N THR A 264 4.63 2.20 -5.01
CA THR A 264 3.92 2.80 -6.15
C THR A 264 2.85 3.79 -5.71
N GLY A 265 2.16 3.52 -4.60
CA GLY A 265 1.25 4.45 -3.95
C GLY A 265 1.94 5.73 -3.50
N MET A 266 3.12 5.64 -2.88
CA MET A 266 3.95 6.80 -2.52
C MET A 266 4.37 7.60 -3.75
N THR A 267 4.73 6.93 -4.84
CA THR A 267 5.09 7.57 -6.12
C THR A 267 3.89 8.31 -6.71
N ALA A 268 2.72 7.69 -6.74
CA ALA A 268 1.48 8.27 -7.25
C ALA A 268 0.96 9.46 -6.43
N THR A 269 1.37 9.56 -5.17
CA THR A 269 0.98 10.63 -4.23
C THR A 269 2.09 11.65 -3.97
N LYS A 270 3.20 11.58 -4.70
CA LYS A 270 4.36 12.48 -4.50
C LYS A 270 4.92 12.43 -3.06
N SER A 271 4.89 11.28 -2.41
CA SER A 271 5.26 11.11 -1.00
C SER A 271 6.55 10.30 -0.86
N VAL A 272 7.58 10.63 -1.64
CA VAL A 272 8.86 9.89 -1.69
C VAL A 272 10.04 10.65 -1.09
N GLU A 273 9.86 11.93 -0.79
CA GLU A 273 10.89 12.78 -0.19
C GLU A 273 10.86 12.69 1.34
N LYS A 274 12.01 12.92 1.97
CA LYS A 274 12.11 12.97 3.43
C LYS A 274 11.15 13.98 4.03
N ARG A 275 10.57 13.65 5.18
CA ARG A 275 9.59 14.45 5.92
C ARG A 275 8.24 14.61 5.20
N THR A 276 8.01 13.82 4.14
CA THR A 276 6.69 13.70 3.52
C THR A 276 6.08 12.33 3.82
N GLY A 277 4.79 12.21 3.58
CA GLY A 277 4.11 10.94 3.72
C GLY A 277 2.79 10.88 2.97
N ASN A 278 2.19 9.72 2.97
CA ASN A 278 0.82 9.55 2.51
C ASN A 278 -0.03 8.78 3.52
N VAL A 279 -1.33 9.03 3.47
CA VAL A 279 -2.34 8.30 4.24
C VAL A 279 -3.40 7.77 3.30
N SER A 280 -3.56 6.46 3.30
CA SER A 280 -4.66 5.79 2.61
C SER A 280 -5.74 5.42 3.61
N ALA A 281 -6.95 5.99 3.47
CA ALA A 281 -8.06 5.76 4.39
C ALA A 281 -9.28 5.21 3.65
N GLY A 282 -9.54 3.93 3.89
CA GLY A 282 -10.68 3.17 3.38
C GLY A 282 -11.28 2.30 4.48
N THR A 283 -11.50 1.02 4.22
CA THR A 283 -11.92 0.03 5.24
C THR A 283 -10.89 -0.06 6.37
N SER A 284 -9.62 -0.12 6.01
CA SER A 284 -8.44 0.05 6.88
C SER A 284 -7.81 1.43 6.63
N VAL A 285 -6.85 1.81 7.47
CA VAL A 285 -6.05 3.02 7.26
C VAL A 285 -4.57 2.71 7.49
N PHE A 286 -3.72 3.26 6.65
CA PHE A 286 -2.29 3.25 6.89
C PHE A 286 -1.65 4.59 6.55
N ALA A 287 -0.60 4.94 7.29
CA ALA A 287 0.27 6.08 7.01
C ALA A 287 1.68 5.58 6.70
N MET A 288 2.32 6.19 5.73
CA MET A 288 3.71 5.95 5.36
C MET A 288 4.47 7.27 5.44
N ILE A 289 5.47 7.34 6.31
CA ILE A 289 6.24 8.56 6.57
C ILE A 289 7.70 8.31 6.19
N VAL A 290 8.24 9.11 5.26
CA VAL A 290 9.64 9.04 4.84
C VAL A 290 10.51 9.70 5.91
N LEU A 291 11.41 8.91 6.49
CA LEU A 291 12.25 9.32 7.60
C LEU A 291 13.55 10.00 7.14
N GLU A 292 14.05 10.92 7.95
CA GLU A 292 15.37 11.53 7.74
C GLU A 292 16.50 10.62 8.27
N LYS A 293 16.21 9.81 9.28
CA LYS A 293 17.13 8.90 9.97
C LYS A 293 16.39 7.63 10.40
N PRO A 294 17.08 6.53 10.64
CA PRO A 294 16.49 5.34 11.25
C PRO A 294 15.86 5.66 12.61
N LEU A 295 14.86 4.87 13.02
CA LEU A 295 14.29 4.96 14.37
C LEU A 295 15.34 4.60 15.42
N SER A 296 15.21 5.17 16.62
CA SER A 296 16.14 4.96 17.74
C SER A 296 15.89 3.63 18.46
N ALA A 297 14.67 3.10 18.36
CA ALA A 297 14.23 1.87 18.98
C ALA A 297 13.34 1.04 18.05
N MET A 298 13.18 -0.22 18.35
CA MET A 298 12.20 -1.10 17.72
C MET A 298 10.82 -0.85 18.34
N HIS A 299 9.84 -0.54 17.49
CA HIS A 299 8.44 -0.41 17.85
C HIS A 299 7.64 -1.49 17.11
N ARG A 300 6.86 -2.29 17.82
CA ARG A 300 6.05 -3.37 17.22
C ARG A 300 4.85 -2.85 16.43
N GLU A 301 4.43 -1.64 16.72
CA GLU A 301 3.33 -0.92 16.07
C GLU A 301 3.75 -0.31 14.72
N ILE A 302 5.05 -0.29 14.42
CA ILE A 302 5.61 0.37 13.24
C ILE A 302 6.35 -0.65 12.38
N ASP A 303 5.97 -0.73 11.12
CA ASP A 303 6.69 -1.50 10.13
C ASP A 303 7.68 -0.61 9.38
N MET A 304 8.91 -1.07 9.30
CA MET A 304 9.96 -0.35 8.57
C MET A 304 10.11 -0.90 7.16
N VAL A 305 9.78 -0.07 6.18
CA VAL A 305 9.95 -0.36 4.75
C VAL A 305 10.80 0.73 4.10
N THR A 306 10.89 0.76 2.76
CA THR A 306 11.61 1.83 2.05
C THR A 306 10.78 2.43 0.92
N THR A 307 11.13 3.65 0.51
CA THR A 307 10.69 4.21 -0.77
C THR A 307 11.31 3.41 -1.93
N PRO A 308 10.79 3.52 -3.17
CA PRO A 308 11.45 2.94 -4.35
C PRO A 308 12.87 3.48 -4.60
N ALA A 309 13.23 4.61 -4.01
CA ALA A 309 14.59 5.17 -4.04
C ALA A 309 15.51 4.60 -2.94
N GLY A 310 14.94 3.95 -1.91
CA GLY A 310 15.65 3.31 -0.81
C GLY A 310 15.73 4.13 0.47
N ASP A 311 15.01 5.27 0.57
CA ASP A 311 14.92 6.00 1.84
C ASP A 311 14.02 5.25 2.83
N PRO A 312 14.35 5.25 4.14
CA PRO A 312 13.59 4.53 5.14
C PRO A 312 12.19 5.15 5.33
N VAL A 313 11.20 4.29 5.47
CA VAL A 313 9.79 4.65 5.66
C VAL A 313 9.25 3.95 6.89
N ALA A 314 8.65 4.70 7.80
CA ALA A 314 7.86 4.17 8.89
C ALA A 314 6.40 4.03 8.44
N MET A 315 5.85 2.83 8.53
CA MET A 315 4.46 2.55 8.21
C MET A 315 3.69 2.20 9.49
N VAL A 316 2.61 2.93 9.73
CA VAL A 316 1.60 2.59 10.75
C VAL A 316 0.38 2.07 10.02
N HIS A 317 -0.02 0.83 10.29
CA HIS A 317 -1.18 0.18 9.68
C HIS A 317 -2.23 -0.16 10.73
N CYS A 318 -3.47 0.27 10.48
CA CYS A 318 -4.62 -0.02 11.34
C CYS A 318 -5.69 -0.76 10.55
N ASN A 319 -6.21 -1.83 11.11
CA ASN A 319 -7.21 -2.68 10.45
C ASN A 319 -8.58 -2.00 10.34
N ASN A 320 -8.88 -1.07 11.26
CA ASN A 320 -10.19 -0.48 11.42
C ASN A 320 -10.18 1.02 11.08
N CYS A 321 -11.01 1.44 10.11
CA CYS A 321 -11.16 2.83 9.74
C CYS A 321 -12.63 3.18 9.45
N THR A 322 -13.12 3.08 8.20
CA THR A 322 -14.44 3.58 7.83
C THR A 322 -15.57 2.55 7.91
N SER A 323 -15.32 1.31 8.30
CA SER A 323 -16.35 0.25 8.31
C SER A 323 -17.53 0.62 9.21
N ASP A 324 -17.27 1.13 10.42
CA ASP A 324 -18.31 1.57 11.35
C ASP A 324 -19.07 2.80 10.85
N LEU A 325 -18.37 3.77 10.27
CA LEU A 325 -18.99 4.92 9.58
C LEU A 325 -19.96 4.46 8.49
N ASN A 326 -19.57 3.46 7.70
CA ASN A 326 -20.43 2.92 6.63
C ASN A 326 -21.70 2.27 7.20
N ALA A 327 -21.59 1.55 8.33
CA ALA A 327 -22.74 0.93 8.99
C ALA A 327 -23.73 1.99 9.51
N TRP A 328 -23.23 3.04 10.17
CA TRP A 328 -24.07 4.14 10.66
C TRP A 328 -24.72 4.94 9.54
N VAL A 329 -24.00 5.22 8.45
CA VAL A 329 -24.60 5.89 7.26
C VAL A 329 -25.66 4.99 6.65
N GLY A 330 -25.47 3.67 6.62
CA GLY A 330 -26.50 2.71 6.21
C GLY A 330 -27.75 2.78 7.07
N LEU A 331 -27.60 2.84 8.40
CA LEU A 331 -28.71 3.00 9.34
C LEU A 331 -29.48 4.33 9.11
N PHE A 332 -28.76 5.42 8.86
CA PHE A 332 -29.41 6.71 8.51
C PHE A 332 -30.12 6.66 7.16
N ALA A 333 -29.64 5.86 6.20
CA ALA A 333 -30.37 5.64 4.95
C ALA A 333 -31.70 4.92 5.19
N GLU A 334 -31.71 3.83 5.97
CA GLU A 334 -32.93 3.13 6.37
C GLU A 334 -33.90 4.04 7.14
N PHE A 335 -33.38 4.87 8.05
CA PHE A 335 -34.20 5.88 8.74
C PHE A 335 -34.86 6.87 7.79
N ALA A 336 -34.11 7.37 6.80
CA ALA A 336 -34.66 8.30 5.78
C ALA A 336 -35.76 7.63 4.94
N GLU A 337 -35.58 6.36 4.57
CA GLU A 337 -36.58 5.57 3.85
C GLU A 337 -37.91 5.46 4.61
N CYS A 338 -37.89 5.39 5.94
CA CYS A 338 -39.11 5.37 6.77
C CYS A 338 -39.99 6.64 6.59
N PHE A 339 -39.40 7.72 6.06
CA PHE A 339 -40.11 8.99 5.76
C PHE A 339 -40.26 9.24 4.25
N ASP A 340 -40.10 8.18 3.42
CA ASP A 340 -40.13 8.28 1.95
C ASP A 340 -39.06 9.24 1.36
N ILE A 341 -37.97 9.50 2.10
CA ILE A 341 -36.83 10.32 1.67
C ILE A 341 -35.83 9.40 0.97
N LYS A 342 -35.71 9.55 -0.35
CA LYS A 342 -34.67 8.85 -1.14
C LYS A 342 -33.46 9.75 -1.30
N ALA A 343 -32.38 9.44 -0.59
CA ALA A 343 -31.08 10.06 -0.77
C ALA A 343 -30.11 9.05 -1.40
N ASP A 344 -29.40 9.48 -2.46
CA ASP A 344 -28.32 8.64 -2.96
C ASP A 344 -27.18 8.55 -1.92
N LYS A 345 -26.45 7.45 -1.97
CA LYS A 345 -25.44 7.14 -0.95
C LYS A 345 -24.36 8.22 -0.84
N ASN A 346 -23.92 8.80 -1.96
CA ASN A 346 -22.85 9.82 -1.94
C ASN A 346 -23.34 11.14 -1.32
N THR A 347 -24.57 11.55 -1.63
CA THR A 347 -25.23 12.71 -1.02
C THR A 347 -25.37 12.52 0.48
N LEU A 348 -25.77 11.32 0.93
CA LEU A 348 -25.92 11.03 2.35
C LEU A 348 -24.57 11.11 3.09
N PHE A 349 -23.52 10.48 2.55
CA PHE A 349 -22.17 10.59 3.09
C PHE A 349 -21.70 12.04 3.18
N SER A 350 -21.80 12.79 2.09
CA SER A 350 -21.33 14.17 2.07
C SER A 350 -22.10 15.07 3.06
N THR A 351 -23.41 14.90 3.17
CA THR A 351 -24.25 15.65 4.11
C THR A 351 -23.89 15.35 5.56
N LEU A 352 -23.78 14.09 5.92
CA LEU A 352 -23.45 13.67 7.30
C LEU A 352 -22.01 14.06 7.68
N TYR A 353 -21.06 13.94 6.77
CA TYR A 353 -19.68 14.33 6.99
C TYR A 353 -19.54 15.86 7.15
N GLN A 354 -20.22 16.66 6.31
CA GLN A 354 -20.25 18.11 6.49
C GLN A 354 -20.93 18.50 7.81
N LYS A 355 -22.00 17.80 8.21
CA LYS A 355 -22.67 18.04 9.48
C LYS A 355 -21.73 17.79 10.68
N ALA A 356 -20.84 16.83 10.60
CA ALA A 356 -19.84 16.56 11.64
C ALA A 356 -18.92 17.77 11.90
N MET A 357 -18.67 18.62 10.90
CA MET A 357 -17.80 19.79 11.04
C MET A 357 -18.42 20.90 11.92
N GLU A 358 -19.72 20.85 12.16
CA GLU A 358 -20.43 21.76 13.07
C GLU A 358 -20.34 21.32 14.55
N GLY A 359 -19.83 20.10 14.82
CA GLY A 359 -19.74 19.54 16.17
C GLY A 359 -18.67 20.19 17.04
N ASP A 360 -18.80 19.98 18.33
CA ASP A 360 -17.80 20.39 19.32
C ASP A 360 -16.44 19.75 18.99
N LYS A 361 -15.35 20.47 19.25
CA LYS A 361 -14.00 20.05 18.84
C LYS A 361 -13.53 18.75 19.53
N ASP A 362 -14.08 18.43 20.70
CA ASP A 362 -13.87 17.20 21.47
C ASP A 362 -15.03 16.19 21.32
N CYS A 363 -15.88 16.35 20.31
CA CYS A 363 -17.08 15.54 20.07
C CYS A 363 -18.13 15.60 21.19
N GLY A 364 -18.13 16.67 22.01
CA GLY A 364 -19.11 16.85 23.11
C GLY A 364 -19.03 15.76 24.18
N GLY A 365 -17.86 15.17 24.39
CA GLY A 365 -17.64 14.09 25.37
C GLY A 365 -18.21 12.73 24.97
N MET A 366 -18.40 12.48 23.67
CA MET A 366 -18.80 11.18 23.12
C MET A 366 -17.60 10.45 22.52
N ILE A 367 -17.57 9.13 22.65
CA ILE A 367 -16.52 8.25 22.13
C ILE A 367 -17.15 7.16 21.28
N ALA A 368 -16.66 6.99 20.06
CA ALA A 368 -16.92 5.83 19.25
C ALA A 368 -15.69 4.92 19.25
N CYS A 369 -15.88 3.62 19.44
CA CYS A 369 -14.88 2.58 19.22
C CYS A 369 -15.30 1.83 17.96
N ASN A 370 -14.49 1.88 16.91
CA ASN A 370 -14.86 1.43 15.57
C ASN A 370 -14.26 0.07 15.17
N TYR A 371 -13.91 -0.77 16.15
CA TYR A 371 -13.20 -2.03 15.90
C TYR A 371 -14.14 -3.15 15.47
N TYR A 372 -14.05 -3.54 14.19
CA TYR A 372 -14.68 -4.71 13.60
C TYR A 372 -13.78 -5.94 13.63
N SER A 373 -12.49 -5.74 13.85
CA SER A 373 -11.47 -6.78 13.92
C SER A 373 -10.41 -6.42 14.95
N GLY A 374 -9.46 -7.32 15.19
CA GLY A 374 -8.30 -7.05 16.00
C GLY A 374 -7.49 -5.85 15.48
N GLU A 375 -6.77 -5.20 16.41
CA GLU A 375 -6.01 -3.99 16.11
C GLU A 375 -4.62 -4.04 16.75
N PRO A 376 -3.59 -4.36 15.96
CA PRO A 376 -2.22 -4.52 16.47
C PRO A 376 -1.68 -3.28 17.18
N VAL A 377 -1.99 -2.08 16.68
CA VAL A 377 -1.51 -0.81 17.28
C VAL A 377 -1.98 -0.63 18.72
N THR A 378 -3.13 -1.21 19.09
CA THR A 378 -3.67 -1.14 20.46
C THR A 378 -3.64 -2.48 21.18
N GLY A 379 -3.02 -3.50 20.61
CA GLY A 379 -2.83 -4.82 21.21
C GLY A 379 -4.16 -5.57 21.46
N LEU A 380 -5.12 -5.43 20.55
CA LEU A 380 -6.41 -6.12 20.60
C LEU A 380 -6.46 -7.19 19.52
N GLU A 381 -6.80 -8.43 19.88
CA GLU A 381 -6.92 -9.55 18.95
C GLU A 381 -8.27 -9.56 18.23
N GLU A 382 -9.31 -9.06 18.85
CA GLU A 382 -10.67 -8.91 18.31
C GLU A 382 -11.21 -7.52 18.60
N GLY A 383 -12.33 -7.15 17.96
CA GLY A 383 -13.01 -5.88 18.16
C GLY A 383 -14.53 -6.02 18.38
N ARG A 384 -15.12 -5.04 19.02
CA ARG A 384 -16.57 -4.87 19.22
C ARG A 384 -16.93 -3.40 19.01
N PRO A 385 -17.57 -3.02 17.90
CA PRO A 385 -17.97 -1.63 17.68
C PRO A 385 -18.87 -1.13 18.81
N MET A 386 -18.49 -0.01 19.44
CA MET A 386 -19.22 0.55 20.58
C MET A 386 -19.37 2.07 20.44
N PHE A 387 -20.43 2.59 21.03
CA PHE A 387 -20.64 4.02 21.21
C PHE A 387 -20.88 4.32 22.68
N LEU A 388 -20.04 5.16 23.26
CA LEU A 388 -20.05 5.51 24.67
C LEU A 388 -20.29 7.02 24.84
N ARG A 389 -21.11 7.37 25.85
CA ARG A 389 -21.33 8.75 26.26
C ARG A 389 -21.59 8.85 27.75
N ARG A 390 -21.25 9.98 28.34
CA ARG A 390 -21.59 10.33 29.72
C ARG A 390 -22.99 10.94 29.75
N PRO A 391 -23.65 10.95 30.94
CA PRO A 391 -24.95 11.62 31.10
C PRO A 391 -24.95 13.10 30.71
N ASP A 392 -23.81 13.77 30.86
CA ASP A 392 -23.59 15.20 30.57
C ASP A 392 -23.02 15.45 29.16
N SER A 393 -22.86 14.42 28.33
CA SER A 393 -22.38 14.58 26.96
C SER A 393 -23.38 15.36 26.11
N HIS A 394 -22.85 16.20 25.25
CA HIS A 394 -23.65 17.01 24.31
C HIS A 394 -24.08 16.17 23.10
N LEU A 395 -25.15 15.36 23.27
CA LEU A 395 -25.66 14.46 22.23
C LEU A 395 -26.36 15.25 21.12
N GLY A 396 -25.86 15.15 19.92
CA GLY A 396 -26.43 15.71 18.70
C GLY A 396 -25.80 15.06 17.47
N LEU A 397 -26.47 15.14 16.30
CA LEU A 397 -26.01 14.50 15.07
C LEU A 397 -24.61 14.97 14.66
N ALA A 398 -24.29 16.24 14.84
CA ALA A 398 -22.98 16.79 14.51
C ALA A 398 -21.88 16.15 15.35
N ASN A 399 -22.06 16.11 16.68
CA ASN A 399 -21.11 15.49 17.58
C ASN A 399 -21.01 13.97 17.41
N PHE A 400 -22.15 13.30 17.17
CA PHE A 400 -22.19 11.88 16.86
C PHE A 400 -21.33 11.55 15.63
N MET A 401 -21.59 12.23 14.52
CA MET A 401 -20.84 11.98 13.28
C MET A 401 -19.37 12.37 13.41
N ARG A 402 -19.05 13.44 14.14
CA ARG A 402 -17.66 13.84 14.41
C ARG A 402 -16.92 12.78 15.23
N SER A 403 -17.56 12.18 16.24
CA SER A 403 -16.93 11.12 17.04
C SER A 403 -16.58 9.89 16.21
N HIS A 404 -17.41 9.51 15.24
CA HIS A 404 -17.12 8.41 14.33
C HIS A 404 -16.05 8.75 13.30
N LEU A 405 -15.99 10.00 12.81
CA LEU A 405 -14.88 10.46 11.97
C LEU A 405 -13.56 10.48 12.75
N TYR A 406 -13.55 10.92 13.98
CA TYR A 406 -12.37 10.90 14.84
C TYR A 406 -11.93 9.47 15.14
N ALA A 407 -12.88 8.57 15.47
CA ALA A 407 -12.59 7.16 15.71
C ALA A 407 -11.89 6.49 14.52
N SER A 408 -12.29 6.84 13.28
CA SER A 408 -11.68 6.26 12.07
C SER A 408 -10.18 6.54 11.93
N LEU A 409 -9.66 7.57 12.63
CA LEU A 409 -8.25 7.95 12.60
C LEU A 409 -7.57 7.91 13.98
N ALA A 410 -8.32 7.62 15.06
CA ALA A 410 -7.78 7.66 16.43
C ALA A 410 -6.66 6.63 16.64
N THR A 411 -6.83 5.41 16.13
CA THR A 411 -5.79 4.38 16.24
C THR A 411 -4.56 4.74 15.41
N LEU A 412 -4.75 5.28 14.20
CA LEU A 412 -3.65 5.80 13.40
C LEU A 412 -2.88 6.90 14.15
N LYS A 413 -3.61 7.82 14.80
CA LYS A 413 -3.00 8.87 15.65
C LYS A 413 -2.16 8.28 16.77
N ILE A 414 -2.64 7.23 17.45
CA ILE A 414 -1.90 6.55 18.52
C ILE A 414 -0.57 6.01 18.00
N GLY A 415 -0.59 5.29 16.86
CA GLY A 415 0.63 4.77 16.26
C GLY A 415 1.59 5.86 15.76
N LEU A 416 1.05 6.93 15.17
CA LEU A 416 1.87 8.06 14.70
C LEU A 416 2.44 8.90 15.83
N ASP A 417 1.81 8.93 17.01
CA ASP A 417 2.36 9.61 18.18
C ASP A 417 3.68 8.99 18.64
N ILE A 418 3.92 7.70 18.41
CA ILE A 418 5.21 7.07 18.61
C ILE A 418 6.28 7.78 17.76
N LEU A 419 6.03 7.97 16.46
CA LEU A 419 6.95 8.66 15.57
C LEU A 419 7.16 10.12 15.97
N LEU A 420 6.07 10.84 16.29
CA LEU A 420 6.10 12.27 16.53
C LEU A 420 6.63 12.64 17.92
N LYS A 421 6.33 11.84 18.96
CA LYS A 421 6.61 12.17 20.37
C LYS A 421 7.80 11.41 20.94
N GLU A 422 8.03 10.15 20.52
CA GLU A 422 9.11 9.31 21.04
C GLU A 422 10.33 9.36 20.14
N GLU A 423 10.14 9.36 18.81
CA GLU A 423 11.21 9.35 17.80
C GLU A 423 11.55 10.75 17.23
N ASP A 424 10.81 11.78 17.64
CA ASP A 424 10.98 13.19 17.19
C ASP A 424 10.99 13.34 15.65
N VAL A 425 10.18 12.52 14.95
CA VAL A 425 10.04 12.58 13.49
C VAL A 425 9.34 13.86 13.10
N LYS A 426 9.88 14.56 12.10
CA LYS A 426 9.28 15.78 11.53
C LYS A 426 8.53 15.44 10.25
N ILE A 427 7.38 16.07 10.08
CA ILE A 427 6.52 15.89 8.90
C ILE A 427 6.20 17.28 8.36
N ASP A 428 6.55 17.52 7.09
CA ASP A 428 6.28 18.80 6.42
C ASP A 428 4.96 18.76 5.64
N SER A 429 4.61 17.59 5.08
CA SER A 429 3.35 17.43 4.34
C SER A 429 2.93 15.96 4.25
N ILE A 430 1.62 15.75 4.17
CA ILE A 430 1.00 14.44 3.94
C ILE A 430 0.03 14.53 2.78
N THR A 431 0.02 13.53 1.93
CA THR A 431 -1.01 13.38 0.88
C THR A 431 -2.04 12.34 1.33
N GLY A 432 -3.30 12.77 1.47
CA GLY A 432 -4.43 11.90 1.79
C GLY A 432 -5.10 11.34 0.54
N HIS A 433 -5.51 10.07 0.57
CA HIS A 433 -6.31 9.44 -0.47
C HIS A 433 -7.22 8.35 0.10
N GLY A 434 -8.16 7.86 -0.73
CA GLY A 434 -9.14 6.85 -0.32
C GLY A 434 -10.52 7.41 -0.01
N GLY A 435 -11.41 6.53 0.49
CA GLY A 435 -12.84 6.84 0.66
C GLY A 435 -13.14 8.01 1.58
N LEU A 436 -12.37 8.17 2.64
CA LEU A 436 -12.54 9.24 3.63
C LEU A 436 -12.38 10.64 3.02
N PHE A 437 -11.57 10.78 1.96
CA PHE A 437 -11.27 12.06 1.31
C PHE A 437 -12.22 12.42 0.17
N LYS A 438 -13.22 11.59 -0.14
CA LYS A 438 -14.20 11.87 -1.21
C LYS A 438 -15.09 13.07 -0.87
N THR A 439 -15.42 13.29 0.41
CA THR A 439 -16.14 14.49 0.83
C THR A 439 -15.14 15.63 1.00
N LYS A 440 -15.25 16.61 0.10
CA LYS A 440 -14.30 17.74 0.04
C LYS A 440 -14.13 18.43 1.40
N GLY A 441 -12.89 18.59 1.81
CA GLY A 441 -12.47 19.31 2.99
C GLY A 441 -12.60 18.54 4.31
N VAL A 442 -13.52 17.58 4.42
CA VAL A 442 -13.80 16.91 5.71
C VAL A 442 -12.66 15.96 6.11
N GLY A 443 -12.35 14.96 5.28
CA GLY A 443 -11.26 14.02 5.56
C GLY A 443 -9.92 14.74 5.78
N GLN A 444 -9.65 15.79 5.00
CA GLN A 444 -8.45 16.61 5.15
C GLN A 444 -8.40 17.33 6.50
N SER A 445 -9.50 17.99 6.92
CA SER A 445 -9.55 18.69 8.22
C SER A 445 -9.35 17.74 9.40
N ILE A 446 -10.02 16.58 9.37
CA ILE A 446 -9.92 15.59 10.44
C ILE A 446 -8.49 15.01 10.51
N LEU A 447 -7.89 14.68 9.36
CA LEU A 447 -6.52 14.17 9.33
C LEU A 447 -5.50 15.26 9.72
N ALA A 448 -5.70 16.50 9.27
CA ALA A 448 -4.86 17.63 9.66
C ALA A 448 -4.88 17.86 11.19
N ALA A 449 -6.06 17.75 11.80
CA ALA A 449 -6.21 17.80 13.25
C ALA A 449 -5.49 16.64 13.96
N ALA A 450 -5.62 15.41 13.45
CA ALA A 450 -4.98 14.23 14.01
C ALA A 450 -3.44 14.32 13.95
N MET A 451 -2.89 14.81 12.82
CA MET A 451 -1.46 14.83 12.54
C MET A 451 -0.75 16.11 12.96
N ASN A 452 -1.51 17.18 13.19
CA ASN A 452 -0.98 18.56 13.34
C ASN A 452 0.00 18.91 12.20
N ALA A 453 -0.38 18.57 10.95
CA ALA A 453 0.43 18.77 9.76
C ALA A 453 -0.47 19.13 8.56
N PRO A 454 0.08 19.82 7.53
CA PRO A 454 -0.64 20.12 6.29
C PRO A 454 -1.05 18.84 5.55
N ILE A 455 -2.31 18.75 5.13
CA ILE A 455 -2.83 17.61 4.37
C ILE A 455 -3.23 18.05 2.97
N SER A 456 -2.62 17.41 1.97
CA SER A 456 -2.92 17.62 0.56
C SER A 456 -3.78 16.48 0.01
N VAL A 457 -4.68 16.80 -0.91
CA VAL A 457 -5.39 15.81 -1.74
C VAL A 457 -5.15 16.17 -3.20
N MET A 458 -4.76 15.20 -4.01
CA MET A 458 -4.46 15.39 -5.42
C MET A 458 -5.62 14.96 -6.31
N GLU A 459 -5.83 15.65 -7.43
CA GLU A 459 -6.81 15.26 -8.46
C GLU A 459 -6.52 13.84 -9.01
N THR A 460 -5.26 13.42 -9.01
CA THR A 460 -4.80 12.12 -9.49
C THR A 460 -4.90 10.99 -8.45
N ALA A 461 -5.43 11.25 -7.27
CA ALA A 461 -5.52 10.24 -6.20
C ALA A 461 -6.31 8.97 -6.59
N GLY A 462 -7.14 9.02 -7.64
CA GLY A 462 -7.89 7.88 -8.17
C GLY A 462 -7.13 7.00 -9.17
N GLU A 463 -5.95 7.43 -9.65
CA GLU A 463 -5.20 6.67 -10.67
C GLU A 463 -4.52 5.41 -10.09
N GLY A 464 -4.13 5.44 -8.82
CA GLY A 464 -3.64 4.30 -8.07
C GLY A 464 -2.22 3.85 -8.39
N GLY A 465 -1.85 2.67 -7.88
CA GLY A 465 -0.50 2.16 -7.95
C GLY A 465 -0.05 1.76 -9.37
N ALA A 466 -0.97 1.36 -10.26
CA ALA A 466 -0.63 1.09 -11.66
C ALA A 466 -0.07 2.34 -12.37
N TRP A 467 -0.65 3.51 -12.11
CA TRP A 467 -0.09 4.76 -12.60
C TRP A 467 1.24 5.09 -11.93
N GLY A 468 1.35 4.91 -10.61
CA GLY A 468 2.63 5.06 -9.89
C GLY A 468 3.73 4.16 -10.45
N MET A 469 3.38 2.93 -10.84
CA MET A 469 4.31 2.00 -11.48
C MET A 469 4.73 2.48 -12.88
N ALA A 470 3.79 3.02 -13.67
CA ALA A 470 4.12 3.63 -14.96
C ALA A 470 5.04 4.85 -14.79
N LEU A 471 4.87 5.65 -13.72
CA LEU A 471 5.77 6.76 -13.39
C LEU A 471 7.19 6.28 -13.06
N LEU A 472 7.35 5.18 -12.30
CA LEU A 472 8.67 4.59 -12.03
C LEU A 472 9.34 4.09 -13.31
N ALA A 473 8.59 3.48 -14.23
CA ALA A 473 9.10 3.06 -15.52
C ALA A 473 9.47 4.26 -16.42
N ALA A 474 8.69 5.33 -16.40
CA ALA A 474 8.99 6.57 -17.10
C ALA A 474 10.23 7.28 -16.50
N TYR A 475 10.38 7.28 -15.17
CA TYR A 475 11.57 7.77 -14.48
C TYR A 475 12.83 7.02 -14.95
N MET A 476 12.80 5.70 -15.01
CA MET A 476 13.92 4.90 -15.52
C MET A 476 14.36 5.35 -16.93
N LEU A 477 13.40 5.63 -17.83
CA LEU A 477 13.70 6.00 -19.22
C LEU A 477 14.20 7.44 -19.38
N SER A 478 13.69 8.39 -18.59
CA SER A 478 13.79 9.81 -18.92
C SER A 478 14.42 10.68 -17.84
N LYS A 479 14.88 10.10 -16.72
CA LYS A 479 15.61 10.84 -15.70
C LYS A 479 16.93 11.37 -16.25
N LYS A 480 17.33 12.55 -15.79
CA LYS A 480 18.65 13.10 -16.03
C LYS A 480 19.68 12.43 -15.12
N ASP A 481 20.96 12.53 -15.49
CA ASP A 481 22.03 12.08 -14.61
C ASP A 481 21.98 12.80 -13.27
N GLY A 482 22.01 12.04 -12.17
CA GLY A 482 21.94 12.57 -10.81
C GLY A 482 20.55 13.04 -10.37
N GLN A 483 19.52 12.99 -11.21
CA GLN A 483 18.17 13.41 -10.82
C GLN A 483 17.54 12.39 -9.88
N SER A 484 17.10 12.83 -8.70
CA SER A 484 16.36 12.01 -7.75
C SER A 484 14.95 11.66 -8.26
N LEU A 485 14.32 10.66 -7.66
CA LEU A 485 12.92 10.34 -7.95
C LEU A 485 12.01 11.51 -7.56
N GLY A 486 12.23 12.13 -6.41
CA GLY A 486 11.45 13.28 -5.96
C GLY A 486 11.57 14.46 -6.91
N ASP A 487 12.79 14.87 -7.28
CA ASP A 487 13.01 15.95 -8.27
C ASP A 487 12.33 15.67 -9.62
N TYR A 488 12.32 14.40 -10.04
CA TYR A 488 11.65 14.01 -11.27
C TYR A 488 10.13 14.17 -11.15
N LEU A 489 9.56 13.67 -10.06
CA LEU A 489 8.12 13.80 -9.80
C LEU A 489 7.72 15.28 -9.72
N ASP A 490 8.47 16.09 -9.01
CA ASP A 490 8.20 17.51 -8.82
C ASP A 490 8.25 18.29 -10.13
N SER A 491 9.32 18.11 -10.90
CA SER A 491 9.57 18.92 -12.09
C SER A 491 8.86 18.44 -13.35
N ARG A 492 8.49 17.16 -13.43
CA ARG A 492 7.98 16.54 -14.66
C ARG A 492 6.54 16.02 -14.54
N VAL A 493 6.17 15.50 -13.36
CA VAL A 493 4.87 14.84 -13.17
C VAL A 493 3.87 15.80 -12.52
N PHE A 494 4.25 16.43 -11.43
CA PHE A 494 3.35 17.22 -10.59
C PHE A 494 3.49 18.73 -10.77
N ALA A 495 4.40 19.23 -11.61
CA ALA A 495 4.66 20.66 -11.81
C ALA A 495 3.40 21.49 -12.17
N GLU A 496 2.50 20.91 -12.97
CA GLU A 496 1.28 21.59 -13.42
C GLU A 496 -0.01 20.99 -12.81
N ARG A 497 0.12 19.96 -11.92
CA ARG A 497 -1.03 19.30 -11.30
C ARG A 497 -1.46 20.04 -10.04
N LYS A 498 -2.76 20.20 -9.89
CA LYS A 498 -3.32 20.90 -8.73
C LYS A 498 -3.43 19.96 -7.54
N SER A 499 -3.04 20.44 -6.37
CA SER A 499 -3.34 19.86 -5.07
C SER A 499 -4.11 20.88 -4.24
N GLU A 500 -5.07 20.42 -3.46
CA GLU A 500 -5.71 21.24 -2.43
C GLU A 500 -5.05 20.87 -1.11
N THR A 501 -4.41 21.85 -0.47
CA THR A 501 -3.75 21.66 0.84
C THR A 501 -4.57 22.36 1.91
N MET A 502 -4.74 21.69 3.04
CA MET A 502 -5.42 22.20 4.22
C MET A 502 -4.46 22.22 5.40
N GLU A 503 -4.30 23.40 6.00
CA GLU A 503 -3.53 23.58 7.23
C GLU A 503 -4.33 23.09 8.44
N PRO A 504 -3.65 22.61 9.52
CA PRO A 504 -4.33 22.21 10.75
C PRO A 504 -4.94 23.42 11.47
N ASP A 505 -6.21 23.30 11.87
CA ASP A 505 -6.83 24.24 12.82
C ASP A 505 -6.43 23.87 14.24
N LEU A 506 -5.85 24.80 14.99
CA LEU A 506 -5.31 24.53 16.33
C LEU A 506 -6.40 24.13 17.35
N ALA A 507 -7.63 24.59 17.19
CA ALA A 507 -8.74 24.18 18.05
C ALA A 507 -9.18 22.74 17.73
N ASP A 508 -9.15 22.34 16.44
CA ASP A 508 -9.41 20.96 16.04
C ASP A 508 -8.27 20.03 16.49
N VAL A 509 -7.00 20.46 16.45
CA VAL A 509 -5.86 19.72 16.98
C VAL A 509 -6.03 19.46 18.47
N ALA A 510 -6.33 20.48 19.25
CA ALA A 510 -6.55 20.35 20.70
C ALA A 510 -7.76 19.46 21.04
N GLY A 511 -8.84 19.57 20.25
CA GLY A 511 -10.02 18.72 20.36
C GLY A 511 -9.73 17.26 20.05
N PHE A 512 -8.96 16.99 18.98
CA PHE A 512 -8.56 15.63 18.62
C PHE A 512 -7.63 15.00 19.67
N GLU A 513 -6.68 15.77 20.22
CA GLU A 513 -5.85 15.31 21.34
C GLU A 513 -6.69 14.94 22.59
N THR A 514 -7.70 15.75 22.92
CA THR A 514 -8.63 15.46 24.02
C THR A 514 -9.41 14.18 23.76
N TYR A 515 -9.94 14.03 22.54
CA TYR A 515 -10.64 12.83 22.09
C TYR A 515 -9.75 11.59 22.16
N THR A 516 -8.52 11.67 21.64
CA THR A 516 -7.57 10.53 21.62
C THR A 516 -7.25 10.01 23.02
N LYS A 517 -7.06 10.90 24.00
CA LYS A 517 -6.85 10.51 25.40
C LYS A 517 -8.05 9.75 25.97
N GLN A 518 -9.26 10.22 25.67
CA GLN A 518 -10.50 9.55 26.09
C GLN A 518 -10.68 8.22 25.38
N TYR A 519 -10.38 8.18 24.09
CA TYR A 519 -10.41 6.96 23.27
C TYR A 519 -9.46 5.89 23.84
N GLN A 520 -8.21 6.23 24.16
CA GLN A 520 -7.26 5.32 24.79
C GLN A 520 -7.77 4.80 26.14
N ALA A 521 -8.40 5.64 26.96
CA ALA A 521 -9.01 5.21 28.23
C ALA A 521 -10.17 4.22 28.01
N CYS A 522 -10.93 4.37 26.91
CA CYS A 522 -12.03 3.49 26.56
C CYS A 522 -11.60 2.11 26.04
N LEU A 523 -10.33 1.89 25.68
CA LEU A 523 -9.84 0.58 25.26
C LEU A 523 -9.99 -0.50 26.33
N ALA A 524 -10.05 -0.11 27.61
CA ALA A 524 -10.38 -1.04 28.70
C ALA A 524 -11.82 -1.58 28.59
N ALA A 525 -12.77 -0.73 28.15
CA ALA A 525 -14.15 -1.16 27.90
C ALA A 525 -14.23 -2.06 26.65
N GLU A 526 -13.45 -1.75 25.60
CA GLU A 526 -13.34 -2.59 24.40
C GLU A 526 -12.85 -4.01 24.76
N LYS A 527 -11.78 -4.13 25.57
CA LYS A 527 -11.28 -5.42 26.07
C LYS A 527 -12.34 -6.19 26.85
N ALA A 528 -13.10 -5.51 27.71
CA ALA A 528 -14.18 -6.13 28.46
C ALA A 528 -15.33 -6.58 27.55
N ALA A 529 -15.67 -5.80 26.52
CA ALA A 529 -16.70 -6.18 25.55
C ALA A 529 -16.29 -7.42 24.75
N VAL A 530 -15.03 -7.51 24.30
CA VAL A 530 -14.50 -8.71 23.61
C VAL A 530 -14.60 -9.95 24.51
N GLN A 531 -14.36 -9.82 25.81
CA GLN A 531 -14.48 -10.94 26.76
C GLN A 531 -15.93 -11.34 27.05
N ALA A 532 -16.89 -10.42 26.87
CA ALA A 532 -18.30 -10.63 27.20
C ALA A 532 -19.13 -11.24 26.06
N PHE A 533 -18.72 -11.06 24.82
CA PHE A 533 -19.40 -11.48 23.59
C PHE A 533 -18.44 -12.33 22.73
#